data_9151a1000d62064c6ad88f14576f4938
#
_entry.id   9151a1000d62064c6ad88f14576f4938
#
_cell.length_a   1.000
_cell.length_b   1.000
_cell.length_c   1.000
_cell.angle_alpha   90.00
_cell.angle_beta   90.00
_cell.angle_gamma   90.00
#
_symmetry.space_group_name_H-M   'P 1'
#
loop_
_entity.id
_entity.type
_entity.pdbx_description
1 polymer ?
#
loop_
_entity_poly.entity_id
_entity_poly.type
_entity_poly.pdbx_seq_one_letter_code
_entity_poly.pdbx_strand_id
1 'polypeptide(L)'
;MATDHYSLWTVLRESLSGHKGWKPAWRPAAPKPTYDVIIVGGGGHGLAAAYYLAKRYGVTNVAVVEKGWIGSGNVGRNTTIVRSNYLLPGNIPFYEE
;
A
#
# COMPACT_ATOMS: atom_id res chain seq x y z
N MET A 1 5.41 -8.65 15.43
CA MET A 1 4.27 -7.85 14.97
C MET A 1 3.02 -8.46 15.57
N ALA A 2 2.36 -7.73 16.43
CA ALA A 2 1.01 -8.13 16.82
C ALA A 2 0.12 -8.02 15.58
N THR A 3 -0.41 -9.13 15.11
CA THR A 3 -1.47 -9.13 14.12
C THR A 3 -2.70 -8.58 14.84
N ASP A 4 -3.04 -7.32 14.57
CA ASP A 4 -4.30 -6.73 15.01
C ASP A 4 -5.43 -7.49 14.30
N HIS A 5 -5.87 -8.57 14.91
CA HIS A 5 -7.05 -9.27 14.45
C HIS A 5 -8.27 -8.45 14.87
N TYR A 6 -9.02 -7.99 13.92
CA TYR A 6 -10.31 -7.35 14.18
C TYR A 6 -11.23 -8.36 14.85
N SER A 7 -11.74 -8.02 16.03
CA SER A 7 -12.71 -8.88 16.71
C SER A 7 -14.06 -8.84 15.98
N LEU A 8 -14.80 -9.94 16.02
CA LEU A 8 -16.16 -10.00 15.46
C LEU A 8 -17.06 -8.89 16.03
N TRP A 9 -16.90 -8.57 17.32
CA TRP A 9 -17.61 -7.49 17.99
C TRP A 9 -17.27 -6.12 17.42
N THR A 10 -16.01 -5.86 17.11
CA THR A 10 -15.58 -4.60 16.49
C THR A 10 -16.20 -4.44 15.09
N VAL A 11 -16.15 -5.49 14.28
CA VAL A 11 -16.76 -5.48 12.94
C VAL A 11 -18.26 -5.22 13.02
N LEU A 12 -18.96 -5.90 13.92
CA LEU A 12 -20.41 -5.75 14.08
C LEU A 12 -20.79 -4.33 14.54
N ARG A 13 -20.09 -3.82 15.56
CA ARG A 13 -20.31 -2.47 16.10
C ARG A 13 -20.07 -1.40 15.05
N GLU A 14 -18.97 -1.49 14.32
CA GLU A 14 -18.60 -0.51 13.30
C GLU A 14 -19.54 -0.58 12.09
N SER A 15 -20.02 -1.76 11.72
CA SER A 15 -21.05 -1.91 10.68
C SER A 15 -22.35 -1.21 11.06
N LEU A 16 -22.78 -1.35 12.31
CA LEU A 16 -24.01 -0.69 12.81
C LEU A 16 -23.84 0.82 12.97
N SER A 17 -22.64 1.30 13.25
CA SER A 17 -22.34 2.74 13.42
C SER A 17 -22.02 3.46 12.10
N GLY A 18 -22.08 2.77 10.95
CA GLY A 18 -21.71 3.32 9.66
C GLY A 18 -20.19 3.52 9.50
N HIS A 19 -19.40 2.68 10.13
CA HIS A 19 -17.94 2.66 10.06
C HIS A 19 -17.24 3.94 10.57
N LYS A 20 -17.84 4.61 11.55
CA LYS A 20 -17.31 5.89 12.09
C LYS A 20 -16.20 5.73 13.12
N GLY A 21 -16.06 4.56 13.72
CA GLY A 21 -15.11 4.30 14.80
C GLY A 21 -13.76 3.74 14.36
N TRP A 22 -13.55 3.48 13.08
CA TRP A 22 -12.26 2.96 12.57
C TRP A 22 -11.15 4.00 12.71
N LYS A 23 -10.05 3.59 13.29
CA LYS A 23 -8.84 4.41 13.31
C LYS A 23 -8.18 4.37 11.94
N PRO A 24 -7.70 5.49 11.38
CA PRO A 24 -6.93 5.49 10.16
C PRO A 24 -5.71 4.56 10.30
N ALA A 25 -5.45 3.76 9.27
CA ALA A 25 -4.28 2.87 9.24
C ALA A 25 -2.96 3.65 9.12
N TRP A 26 -3.01 4.88 8.61
CA TRP A 26 -1.87 5.78 8.48
C TRP A 26 -1.84 6.81 9.60
N ARG A 27 -0.65 7.28 9.90
CA ARG A 27 -0.43 8.38 10.85
C ARG A 27 -0.10 9.65 10.09
N PRO A 28 -0.63 10.81 10.49
CA PRO A 28 -0.13 12.07 9.97
C PRO A 28 1.35 12.20 10.37
N ALA A 29 2.23 12.25 9.38
CA ALA A 29 3.66 12.39 9.59
C ALA A 29 4.08 13.81 9.24
N ALA A 30 4.76 14.49 10.16
CA ALA A 30 5.45 15.72 9.82
C ALA A 30 6.65 15.40 8.93
N PRO A 31 6.87 16.16 7.84
CA PRO A 31 8.05 15.99 7.01
C PRO A 31 9.33 16.12 7.81
N LYS A 32 10.29 15.25 7.54
CA LYS A 32 11.65 15.34 8.11
C LYS A 32 12.48 16.34 7.29
N PRO A 33 13.57 16.87 7.86
CA PRO A 33 14.45 17.78 7.10
C PRO A 33 15.18 17.09 5.95
N THR A 34 15.45 15.80 6.05
CA THR A 34 16.18 15.03 5.03
C THR A 34 15.63 13.62 4.89
N TYR A 35 15.74 13.07 3.69
CA TYR A 35 15.41 11.70 3.36
C TYR A 35 16.52 11.08 2.51
N ASP A 36 16.76 9.79 2.67
CA ASP A 36 17.71 9.05 1.83
C ASP A 36 17.12 8.77 0.45
N VAL A 37 15.83 8.53 0.39
CA VAL A 37 15.09 8.28 -0.87
C VAL A 37 13.76 9.00 -0.83
N ILE A 38 13.42 9.64 -1.93
CA ILE A 38 12.09 10.23 -2.16
C ILE A 38 11.46 9.52 -3.36
N ILE A 39 10.30 8.93 -3.15
CA ILE A 39 9.51 8.26 -4.19
C ILE A 39 8.34 9.16 -4.55
N VAL A 40 8.22 9.50 -5.81
CA VAL A 40 7.11 10.29 -6.33
C VAL A 40 6.03 9.37 -6.85
N GLY A 41 4.89 9.37 -6.20
CA GLY A 41 3.74 8.54 -6.50
C GLY A 41 3.48 7.44 -5.47
N GLY A 42 2.30 7.46 -4.88
CA GLY A 42 1.80 6.50 -3.88
C GLY A 42 0.94 5.39 -4.48
N GLY A 43 1.25 4.93 -5.68
CA GLY A 43 0.64 3.78 -6.32
C GLY A 43 1.31 2.46 -5.94
N GLY A 44 0.92 1.35 -6.58
CA GLY A 44 1.44 0.02 -6.28
C GLY A 44 2.96 -0.08 -6.40
N HIS A 45 3.53 0.46 -7.46
CA HIS A 45 4.99 0.44 -7.68
C HIS A 45 5.73 1.29 -6.65
N GLY A 46 5.27 2.51 -6.38
CA GLY A 46 5.91 3.39 -5.40
C GLY A 46 5.89 2.82 -3.99
N LEU A 47 4.75 2.29 -3.55
CA LEU A 47 4.62 1.65 -2.24
C LEU A 47 5.42 0.36 -2.14
N ALA A 48 5.44 -0.47 -3.20
CA ALA A 48 6.27 -1.66 -3.26
C ALA A 48 7.76 -1.32 -3.20
N ALA A 49 8.20 -0.29 -3.93
CA ALA A 49 9.58 0.18 -3.86
C ALA A 49 9.98 0.59 -2.43
N ALA A 50 9.14 1.38 -1.76
CA ALA A 50 9.39 1.77 -0.36
C ALA A 50 9.48 0.56 0.57
N TYR A 51 8.54 -0.38 0.43
CA TYR A 51 8.52 -1.61 1.22
C TYR A 51 9.77 -2.46 1.02
N TYR A 52 10.18 -2.70 -0.22
CA TYR A 52 11.34 -3.54 -0.51
C TYR A 52 12.67 -2.86 -0.20
N LEU A 53 12.78 -1.54 -0.34
CA LEU A 53 13.94 -0.79 0.14
C LEU A 53 14.16 -1.01 1.64
N ALA A 54 13.10 -0.92 2.43
CA ALA A 54 13.18 -1.17 3.86
C ALA A 54 13.47 -2.66 4.16
N LYS A 55 12.71 -3.58 3.54
CA LYS A 55 12.78 -5.00 3.86
C LYS A 55 14.09 -5.68 3.43
N ARG A 56 14.56 -5.37 2.22
CA ARG A 56 15.74 -6.06 1.63
C ARG A 56 17.05 -5.34 1.85
N TYR A 57 17.01 -4.01 1.93
CA TYR A 57 18.21 -3.18 1.95
C TYR A 57 18.36 -2.36 3.23
N GLY A 58 17.41 -2.42 4.14
CA GLY A 58 17.43 -1.67 5.40
C GLY A 58 17.28 -0.14 5.23
N VAL A 59 16.90 0.32 4.03
CA VAL A 59 16.69 1.75 3.76
C VAL A 59 15.32 2.16 4.27
N THR A 60 15.28 2.77 5.46
CA THR A 60 14.04 3.10 6.16
C THR A 60 13.71 4.59 6.17
N ASN A 61 14.68 5.45 5.86
CA ASN A 61 14.46 6.90 5.79
C ASN A 61 13.95 7.31 4.40
N VAL A 62 12.75 6.86 4.07
CA VAL A 62 12.12 7.02 2.76
C VAL A 62 10.88 7.88 2.90
N ALA A 63 10.68 8.82 1.97
CA ALA A 63 9.43 9.55 1.80
C ALA A 63 8.72 9.09 0.52
N VAL A 64 7.41 8.92 0.62
CA VAL A 64 6.54 8.76 -0.56
C VAL A 64 5.69 10.02 -0.70
N VAL A 65 5.80 10.69 -1.84
CA VAL A 65 5.06 11.92 -2.14
C VAL A 65 3.94 11.60 -3.10
N GLU A 66 2.71 11.82 -2.67
CA GLU A 66 1.50 11.55 -3.46
C GLU A 66 0.64 12.82 -3.57
N LYS A 67 0.22 13.17 -4.77
CA LYS A 67 -0.61 14.36 -5.01
C LYS A 67 -2.07 14.24 -4.56
N GLY A 68 -2.57 13.02 -4.45
CA GLY A 68 -3.94 12.71 -4.02
C GLY A 68 -3.93 11.96 -2.70
N TRP A 69 -4.34 10.72 -2.73
CA TRP A 69 -4.26 9.79 -1.60
C TRP A 69 -3.63 8.47 -2.03
N ILE A 70 -3.12 7.72 -1.09
CA ILE A 70 -2.47 6.43 -1.35
C ILE A 70 -3.40 5.52 -2.16
N GLY A 71 -2.90 5.03 -3.30
CA GLY A 71 -3.68 4.15 -4.18
C GLY A 71 -4.75 4.86 -5.01
N SER A 72 -4.79 6.18 -5.05
CA SER A 72 -5.83 6.95 -5.80
C SER A 72 -5.82 6.74 -7.30
N GLY A 73 -4.72 6.25 -7.86
CA GLY A 73 -4.58 5.94 -9.28
C GLY A 73 -5.12 4.54 -9.64
N ASN A 74 -4.44 3.87 -10.56
CA ASN A 74 -4.87 2.57 -11.09
C ASN A 74 -4.98 1.47 -10.03
N VAL A 75 -4.14 1.50 -8.99
CA VAL A 75 -4.15 0.50 -7.91
C VAL A 75 -5.49 0.46 -7.18
N GLY A 76 -6.07 1.60 -6.87
CA GLY A 76 -7.36 1.65 -6.19
C GLY A 76 -8.58 1.52 -7.11
N ARG A 77 -8.36 1.40 -8.42
CA ARG A 77 -9.43 1.35 -9.43
C ARG A 77 -9.44 0.08 -10.26
N ASN A 78 -8.58 -0.87 -9.94
CA ASN A 78 -8.49 -2.14 -10.66
C ASN A 78 -9.47 -3.18 -10.11
N THR A 79 -9.62 -4.29 -10.84
CA THR A 79 -10.50 -5.40 -10.45
C THR A 79 -9.90 -6.33 -9.40
N THR A 80 -8.70 -6.04 -8.89
CA THR A 80 -7.97 -6.83 -7.89
C THR A 80 -7.67 -8.28 -8.30
N ILE A 81 -7.70 -8.58 -9.60
CA ILE A 81 -7.35 -9.90 -10.14
C ILE A 81 -5.85 -9.96 -10.37
N VAL A 82 -5.15 -10.85 -9.69
CA VAL A 82 -3.73 -11.14 -9.89
C VAL A 82 -3.61 -12.44 -10.67
N ARG A 83 -2.94 -12.38 -11.82
CA ARG A 83 -2.75 -13.54 -12.70
C ARG A 83 -1.49 -13.41 -13.55
N SER A 84 -0.95 -14.54 -14.02
CA SER A 84 0.16 -14.62 -14.97
C SER A 84 -0.25 -15.15 -16.37
N ASN A 85 -1.44 -15.72 -16.51
CA ASN A 85 -1.94 -16.35 -17.73
C ASN A 85 -2.45 -15.34 -18.76
N TYR A 86 -1.53 -14.62 -19.37
CA TYR A 86 -1.82 -13.65 -20.42
C TYR A 86 -1.81 -14.31 -21.81
N LEU A 87 -2.60 -13.73 -22.75
CA LEU A 87 -2.75 -14.29 -24.11
C LEU A 87 -1.49 -14.19 -24.95
N LEU A 88 -0.62 -13.22 -24.70
CA LEU A 88 0.63 -13.02 -25.43
C LEU A 88 1.75 -13.85 -24.80
N PRO A 89 2.44 -14.72 -25.57
CA PRO A 89 3.47 -15.62 -25.02
C PRO A 89 4.60 -14.93 -24.25
N GLY A 90 4.98 -13.72 -24.63
CA GLY A 90 6.03 -12.97 -23.94
C GLY A 90 5.62 -12.38 -22.58
N ASN A 91 4.33 -12.29 -22.29
CA ASN A 91 3.84 -11.69 -21.07
C ASN A 91 3.90 -12.66 -19.88
N ILE A 92 3.70 -13.96 -20.12
CA ILE A 92 3.69 -14.96 -19.05
C ILE A 92 5.01 -14.98 -18.29
N PRO A 93 6.18 -15.14 -18.90
CA PRO A 93 7.47 -15.11 -18.20
C PRO A 93 7.71 -13.81 -17.42
N PHE A 94 7.28 -12.68 -17.98
CA PHE A 94 7.43 -11.37 -17.33
C PHE A 94 6.68 -11.27 -16.00
N TYR A 95 5.52 -11.90 -15.88
CA TYR A 95 4.70 -11.84 -14.68
C TYR A 95 4.95 -12.98 -13.69
N GLU A 96 5.72 -13.99 -14.08
CA GLU A 96 6.06 -15.14 -13.22
C GLU A 96 7.40 -14.98 -12.48
N GLU A 97 8.22 -14.01 -12.84
CA GLU A 97 9.46 -13.64 -12.15
C GLU A 97 9.17 -12.73 -10.93
#